data_5e55c2b8957a6d04ac778a86df29a4df
#
_entry.id   5e55c2b8957a6d04ac778a86df29a4df
#
_cell.length_a   1.000
_cell.length_b   1.000
_cell.length_c   1.000
_cell.angle_alpha   90.00
_cell.angle_beta   90.00
_cell.angle_gamma   90.00
#
_symmetry.space_group_name_H-M   'P 1'
#
loop_
_entity.id
_entity.type
_entity.pdbx_description
1 polymer ?
#
loop_
_entity_poly.entity_id
_entity_poly.type
_entity_poly.pdbx_seq_one_letter_code
_entity_poly.pdbx_strand_id
1 'polypeptide(L)'
;MDNGPGPGLDNPVAGISPPEKSSKKLWIFGGLGCLGLIGLCCVGVVIGGYFLGKPTLDFMNENKNFVESSPKVQEVLGSPVTAGPPSQPVANPNVPGSMTFRGRADGPNASGEYVIEAKMEGVTPVRQKIYLEVDGETIDLDPEAMFDISIDDGG
;
A
#
# COMPACT_ATOMS: atom_id res chain seq x y z
N MET A 1 31.80 48.52 -75.54
CA MET A 1 30.45 48.29 -74.99
C MET A 1 30.66 48.12 -73.51
N ASP A 2 30.37 49.20 -72.82
CA ASP A 2 30.49 49.34 -71.38
C ASP A 2 29.43 48.58 -70.63
N ASN A 3 29.81 47.89 -69.61
CA ASN A 3 28.93 47.49 -68.53
C ASN A 3 29.57 47.86 -67.19
N GLY A 4 29.05 48.94 -66.62
CA GLY A 4 29.48 49.48 -65.38
C GLY A 4 29.12 48.60 -64.18
N PRO A 5 29.82 48.83 -63.06
CA PRO A 5 29.58 48.11 -61.82
C PRO A 5 28.30 48.61 -61.10
N GLY A 6 27.44 47.66 -60.72
CA GLY A 6 26.28 47.94 -59.90
C GLY A 6 26.64 48.30 -58.44
N PRO A 7 25.81 49.13 -57.78
CA PRO A 7 26.11 49.59 -56.42
C PRO A 7 25.92 48.46 -55.41
N GLY A 8 26.96 48.36 -54.56
CA GLY A 8 26.93 47.48 -53.41
C GLY A 8 25.88 47.94 -52.36
N LEU A 9 25.06 47.03 -51.92
CA LEU A 9 24.20 47.18 -50.78
C LEU A 9 24.94 46.74 -49.55
N ASP A 10 25.58 47.66 -48.90
CA ASP A 10 26.10 47.52 -47.52
C ASP A 10 24.90 47.43 -46.57
N ASN A 11 24.51 46.25 -46.22
CA ASN A 11 23.60 46.03 -45.08
C ASN A 11 24.45 45.95 -43.81
N PRO A 12 24.33 46.89 -42.86
CA PRO A 12 24.93 46.74 -41.57
C PRO A 12 24.14 45.67 -40.83
N VAL A 13 24.73 44.48 -40.65
CA VAL A 13 24.26 43.46 -39.76
C VAL A 13 24.25 44.07 -38.35
N ALA A 14 23.06 44.40 -37.90
CA ALA A 14 22.83 44.85 -36.51
C ALA A 14 23.38 43.78 -35.56
N GLY A 15 24.38 44.19 -34.80
CA GLY A 15 25.06 43.35 -33.82
C GLY A 15 24.03 42.80 -32.83
N ILE A 16 23.85 41.49 -32.86
CA ILE A 16 23.17 40.77 -31.80
C ILE A 16 24.12 40.79 -30.61
N SER A 17 23.87 41.69 -29.69
CA SER A 17 24.60 41.73 -28.41
C SER A 17 24.29 40.41 -27.69
N PRO A 18 25.30 39.67 -27.20
CA PRO A 18 25.06 38.49 -26.42
C PRO A 18 24.31 38.86 -25.12
N PRO A 19 23.33 38.07 -24.68
CA PRO A 19 22.57 38.37 -23.48
C PRO A 19 23.50 38.38 -22.28
N GLU A 20 23.52 39.52 -21.64
CA GLU A 20 24.33 39.84 -20.49
C GLU A 20 24.01 38.93 -19.30
N LYS A 21 25.09 38.45 -18.70
CA LYS A 21 25.16 37.59 -17.53
C LYS A 21 24.20 37.99 -16.41
N SER A 22 23.03 37.38 -16.33
CA SER A 22 22.15 37.53 -15.18
C SER A 22 21.41 36.23 -14.86
N SER A 23 22.11 35.12 -14.71
CA SER A 23 21.39 33.89 -14.39
C SER A 23 21.97 33.08 -13.22
N LYS A 24 22.97 33.53 -12.52
CA LYS A 24 23.44 32.85 -11.32
C LYS A 24 22.39 32.85 -10.21
N LYS A 25 21.63 33.94 -10.08
CA LYS A 25 20.51 34.01 -9.09
C LYS A 25 19.32 33.16 -9.49
N LEU A 26 18.97 33.07 -10.76
CA LEU A 26 17.87 32.24 -11.24
C LEU A 26 18.15 30.74 -11.07
N TRP A 27 19.40 30.33 -11.23
CA TRP A 27 19.85 28.93 -11.04
C TRP A 27 19.79 28.50 -9.58
N ILE A 28 20.13 29.42 -8.65
CA ILE A 28 20.07 29.15 -7.21
C ILE A 28 18.62 29.03 -6.76
N PHE A 29 17.73 29.91 -7.20
CA PHE A 29 16.31 29.86 -6.87
C PHE A 29 15.59 28.70 -7.56
N GLY A 30 15.92 28.37 -8.78
CA GLY A 30 15.37 27.21 -9.50
C GLY A 30 15.83 25.88 -8.90
N GLY A 31 17.11 25.75 -8.56
CA GLY A 31 17.67 24.53 -7.95
C GLY A 31 17.17 24.29 -6.52
N LEU A 32 17.13 25.33 -5.68
CA LEU A 32 16.59 25.22 -4.32
C LEU A 32 15.09 24.96 -4.32
N GLY A 33 14.34 25.56 -5.25
CA GLY A 33 12.90 25.34 -5.40
C GLY A 33 12.57 23.89 -5.80
N CYS A 34 13.30 23.32 -6.76
CA CYS A 34 13.11 21.91 -7.14
C CYS A 34 13.48 20.94 -6.02
N LEU A 35 14.59 21.15 -5.33
CA LEU A 35 14.98 20.33 -4.18
C LEU A 35 13.98 20.41 -3.03
N GLY A 36 13.46 21.61 -2.77
CA GLY A 36 12.41 21.82 -1.76
C GLY A 36 11.11 21.10 -2.12
N LEU A 37 10.67 21.17 -3.38
CA LEU A 37 9.47 20.47 -3.88
C LEU A 37 9.63 18.95 -3.82
N ILE A 38 10.81 18.42 -4.24
CA ILE A 38 11.10 16.98 -4.16
C ILE A 38 11.12 16.52 -2.70
N GLY A 39 11.77 17.28 -1.82
CA GLY A 39 11.77 16.99 -0.38
C GLY A 39 10.37 16.96 0.22
N LEU A 40 9.52 17.92 -0.12
CA LEU A 40 8.15 18.01 0.37
C LEU A 40 7.27 16.88 -0.18
N CYS A 41 7.45 16.48 -1.45
CA CYS A 41 6.81 15.30 -2.03
C CYS A 41 7.26 14.02 -1.34
N CYS A 42 8.55 13.83 -1.08
CA CYS A 42 9.05 12.64 -0.40
C CYS A 42 8.49 12.54 1.03
N VAL A 43 8.48 13.64 1.78
CA VAL A 43 7.89 13.68 3.12
C VAL A 43 6.39 13.41 3.06
N GLY A 44 5.66 13.97 2.10
CA GLY A 44 4.24 13.72 1.89
C GLY A 44 3.93 12.26 1.58
N VAL A 45 4.73 11.61 0.73
CA VAL A 45 4.59 10.19 0.40
C VAL A 45 4.88 9.30 1.61
N VAL A 46 5.92 9.60 2.39
CA VAL A 46 6.26 8.82 3.60
C VAL A 46 5.17 8.96 4.65
N ILE A 47 4.74 10.18 4.94
CA ILE A 47 3.66 10.42 5.91
C ILE A 47 2.34 9.82 5.44
N GLY A 48 1.95 10.08 4.19
CA GLY A 48 0.73 9.52 3.60
C GLY A 48 0.76 7.99 3.56
N GLY A 49 1.87 7.40 3.14
CA GLY A 49 2.06 5.94 3.13
C GLY A 49 1.99 5.33 4.54
N TYR A 50 2.56 5.99 5.55
CA TYR A 50 2.46 5.54 6.93
C TYR A 50 1.01 5.56 7.45
N PHE A 51 0.30 6.67 7.24
CA PHE A 51 -1.10 6.78 7.70
C PHE A 51 -2.05 5.84 6.98
N LEU A 52 -1.84 5.59 5.68
CA LEU A 52 -2.66 4.67 4.89
C LEU A 52 -2.29 3.20 5.14
N GLY A 53 -1.02 2.92 5.42
CA GLY A 53 -0.55 1.55 5.64
C GLY A 53 -0.75 1.04 7.07
N LYS A 54 -0.79 1.93 8.06
CA LYS A 54 -0.91 1.55 9.46
C LYS A 54 -2.13 0.68 9.77
N PRO A 55 -3.37 1.03 9.36
CA PRO A 55 -4.53 0.21 9.67
C PRO A 55 -4.44 -1.20 9.08
N THR A 56 -3.81 -1.35 7.92
CA THR A 56 -3.59 -2.67 7.32
C THR A 56 -2.56 -3.49 8.09
N LEU A 57 -1.48 -2.86 8.56
CA LEU A 57 -0.46 -3.53 9.37
C LEU A 57 -1.00 -3.94 10.74
N ASP A 58 -1.77 -3.07 11.38
CA ASP A 58 -2.41 -3.36 12.66
C ASP A 58 -3.41 -4.52 12.51
N PHE A 59 -4.21 -4.52 11.46
CA PHE A 59 -5.11 -5.61 11.10
C PHE A 59 -4.36 -6.95 10.88
N MET A 60 -3.25 -6.93 10.15
CA MET A 60 -2.44 -8.13 9.92
C MET A 60 -1.86 -8.70 11.24
N ASN A 61 -1.32 -7.82 12.11
CA ASN A 61 -0.74 -8.21 13.39
C ASN A 61 -1.81 -8.75 14.35
N GLU A 62 -2.98 -8.12 14.39
CA GLU A 62 -4.10 -8.58 15.23
C GLU A 62 -4.55 -9.98 14.84
N ASN A 63 -4.75 -10.22 13.55
CA ASN A 63 -5.17 -11.53 13.06
C ASN A 63 -4.09 -12.60 13.24
N LYS A 64 -2.81 -12.26 13.05
CA LYS A 64 -1.69 -13.13 13.37
C LYS A 64 -1.73 -13.57 14.84
N ASN A 65 -1.82 -12.59 15.76
CA ASN A 65 -1.88 -12.87 17.18
C ASN A 65 -3.12 -13.70 17.56
N PHE A 66 -4.25 -13.44 16.91
CA PHE A 66 -5.46 -14.24 17.09
C PHE A 66 -5.23 -15.70 16.70
N VAL A 67 -4.61 -15.98 15.56
CA VAL A 67 -4.29 -17.35 15.12
C VAL A 67 -3.36 -18.04 16.12
N GLU A 68 -2.29 -17.37 16.57
CA GLU A 68 -1.33 -17.93 17.53
C GLU A 68 -1.97 -18.25 18.89
N SER A 69 -2.94 -17.43 19.33
CA SER A 69 -3.60 -17.58 20.63
C SER A 69 -4.88 -18.42 20.58
N SER A 70 -5.37 -18.78 19.40
CA SER A 70 -6.61 -19.52 19.23
C SER A 70 -6.50 -20.95 19.80
N PRO A 71 -7.37 -21.34 20.74
CA PRO A 71 -7.37 -22.71 21.30
C PRO A 71 -7.62 -23.78 20.21
N LYS A 72 -8.48 -23.48 19.25
CA LYS A 72 -8.77 -24.42 18.13
C LYS A 72 -7.54 -24.66 17.27
N VAL A 73 -6.74 -23.60 16.99
CA VAL A 73 -5.49 -23.72 16.22
C VAL A 73 -4.47 -24.52 17.01
N GLN A 74 -4.34 -24.27 18.32
CA GLN A 74 -3.42 -24.99 19.19
C GLN A 74 -3.81 -26.47 19.37
N GLU A 75 -5.10 -26.79 19.36
CA GLU A 75 -5.58 -28.16 19.40
C GLU A 75 -5.17 -28.96 18.14
N VAL A 76 -5.27 -28.34 16.98
CA VAL A 76 -4.99 -28.98 15.68
C VAL A 76 -3.51 -29.00 15.37
N LEU A 77 -2.83 -27.86 15.47
CA LEU A 77 -1.42 -27.72 15.10
C LEU A 77 -0.45 -28.09 16.24
N GLY A 78 -0.96 -28.17 17.47
CA GLY A 78 -0.15 -28.30 18.68
C GLY A 78 0.30 -26.94 19.20
N SER A 79 0.83 -26.91 20.43
CA SER A 79 1.31 -25.68 21.07
C SER A 79 2.83 -25.80 21.35
N PRO A 80 3.63 -24.74 21.09
CA PRO A 80 3.24 -23.42 20.64
C PRO A 80 2.98 -23.34 19.13
N VAL A 81 2.08 -22.46 18.74
CA VAL A 81 1.83 -22.11 17.32
C VAL A 81 2.59 -20.84 16.96
N THR A 82 3.19 -20.83 15.78
CA THR A 82 3.82 -19.66 15.19
C THR A 82 3.12 -19.34 13.88
N ALA A 83 2.51 -18.17 13.78
CA ALA A 83 1.90 -17.70 12.55
C ALA A 83 2.85 -16.75 11.81
N GLY A 84 3.06 -17.01 10.53
CA GLY A 84 3.75 -16.09 9.63
C GLY A 84 2.89 -14.86 9.33
N PRO A 85 3.49 -13.78 8.79
CA PRO A 85 2.71 -12.64 8.32
C PRO A 85 1.81 -13.07 7.17
N PRO A 86 0.57 -12.56 7.10
CA PRO A 86 -0.29 -12.84 5.96
C PRO A 86 0.31 -12.27 4.66
N SER A 87 0.05 -12.95 3.57
CA SER A 87 0.44 -12.53 2.22
C SER A 87 -0.26 -11.24 1.81
N GLN A 88 0.15 -10.67 0.68
CA GLN A 88 -0.56 -9.54 0.10
C GLN A 88 -2.02 -9.90 -0.19
N PRO A 89 -2.95 -8.96 0.05
CA PRO A 89 -4.37 -9.20 -0.15
C PRO A 89 -4.68 -9.48 -1.62
N VAL A 90 -5.50 -10.49 -1.84
CA VAL A 90 -6.07 -10.81 -3.16
C VAL A 90 -7.51 -10.33 -3.18
N ALA A 91 -7.84 -9.43 -4.11
CA ALA A 91 -9.21 -8.97 -4.27
C ALA A 91 -10.12 -10.12 -4.74
N ASN A 92 -11.29 -10.24 -4.14
CA ASN A 92 -12.29 -11.19 -4.61
C ASN A 92 -13.05 -10.59 -5.80
N PRO A 93 -12.91 -11.13 -7.02
CA PRO A 93 -13.56 -10.55 -8.21
C PRO A 93 -15.09 -10.63 -8.16
N ASN A 94 -15.64 -11.53 -7.35
CA ASN A 94 -17.08 -11.75 -7.26
C ASN A 94 -17.76 -10.87 -6.21
N VAL A 95 -16.98 -10.29 -5.27
CA VAL A 95 -17.53 -9.47 -4.18
C VAL A 95 -16.75 -8.16 -4.10
N PRO A 96 -17.30 -7.06 -4.63
CA PRO A 96 -16.63 -5.75 -4.61
C PRO A 96 -16.25 -5.33 -3.18
N GLY A 97 -15.00 -4.90 -3.02
CA GLY A 97 -14.47 -4.46 -1.72
C GLY A 97 -14.09 -5.60 -0.76
N SER A 98 -14.23 -6.86 -1.17
CA SER A 98 -13.76 -8.02 -0.41
C SER A 98 -12.33 -8.37 -0.79
N MET A 99 -11.52 -8.72 0.20
CA MET A 99 -10.13 -9.13 0.08
C MET A 99 -9.89 -10.40 0.88
N THR A 100 -9.00 -11.24 0.37
CA THR A 100 -8.55 -12.44 1.05
C THR A 100 -7.07 -12.32 1.36
N PHE A 101 -6.71 -12.56 2.62
CA PHE A 101 -5.33 -12.67 3.08
C PHE A 101 -5.06 -14.12 3.44
N ARG A 102 -3.89 -14.62 3.11
CA ARG A 102 -3.47 -15.97 3.43
C ARG A 102 -2.14 -15.94 4.17
N GLY A 103 -2.00 -16.73 5.20
CA GLY A 103 -0.77 -16.84 5.96
C GLY A 103 -0.56 -18.27 6.44
N ARG A 104 0.70 -18.60 6.72
CA ARG A 104 1.05 -19.92 7.21
C ARG A 104 1.06 -19.94 8.74
N ALA A 105 0.54 -21.00 9.33
CA ALA A 105 0.64 -21.30 10.74
C ALA A 105 1.33 -22.66 10.94
N ASP A 106 2.35 -22.67 11.75
CA ASP A 106 3.16 -23.86 12.03
C ASP A 106 3.08 -24.19 13.52
N GLY A 107 2.81 -25.45 13.82
CA GLY A 107 2.86 -26.03 15.16
C GLY A 107 3.65 -27.31 15.19
N PRO A 108 3.90 -27.90 16.38
CA PRO A 108 4.69 -29.11 16.52
C PRO A 108 4.04 -30.36 15.91
N ASN A 109 2.72 -30.38 15.76
CA ASN A 109 1.99 -31.55 15.27
C ASN A 109 1.68 -31.44 13.77
N ALA A 110 1.39 -30.23 13.26
CA ALA A 110 1.03 -29.99 11.88
C ALA A 110 1.33 -28.55 11.46
N SER A 111 1.25 -28.29 10.16
CA SER A 111 1.27 -26.95 9.58
C SER A 111 0.00 -26.74 8.77
N GLY A 112 -0.49 -25.51 8.75
CA GLY A 112 -1.67 -25.13 7.99
C GLY A 112 -1.56 -23.77 7.35
N GLU A 113 -2.55 -23.44 6.55
CA GLU A 113 -2.73 -22.10 5.99
C GLU A 113 -3.96 -21.45 6.63
N TYR A 114 -3.78 -20.29 7.27
CA TYR A 114 -4.92 -19.52 7.73
C TYR A 114 -5.36 -18.53 6.66
N VAL A 115 -6.65 -18.37 6.52
CA VAL A 115 -7.27 -17.51 5.51
C VAL A 115 -8.18 -16.51 6.21
N ILE A 116 -8.01 -15.24 5.87
CA ILE A 116 -8.81 -14.14 6.41
C ILE A 116 -9.58 -13.52 5.25
N GLU A 117 -10.88 -13.54 5.35
CA GLU A 117 -11.75 -12.77 4.47
C GLU A 117 -12.06 -11.44 5.13
N ALA A 118 -11.78 -10.34 4.45
CA ALA A 118 -12.01 -8.99 4.96
C ALA A 118 -12.74 -8.15 3.93
N LYS A 119 -13.51 -7.18 4.42
CA LYS A 119 -14.18 -6.17 3.61
C LYS A 119 -13.54 -4.81 3.89
N MET A 120 -13.29 -4.03 2.85
CA MET A 120 -12.79 -2.67 3.02
C MET A 120 -13.90 -1.72 3.43
N GLU A 121 -13.74 -1.06 4.56
CA GLU A 121 -14.57 0.05 5.02
C GLU A 121 -13.72 1.33 4.98
N GLY A 122 -13.82 2.06 3.87
CA GLY A 122 -12.91 3.16 3.58
C GLY A 122 -11.49 2.65 3.32
N VAL A 123 -10.55 2.98 4.21
CA VAL A 123 -9.14 2.55 4.16
C VAL A 123 -8.80 1.43 5.15
N THR A 124 -9.78 1.00 5.94
CA THR A 124 -9.59 0.01 7.00
C THR A 124 -10.18 -1.34 6.57
N PRO A 125 -9.40 -2.42 6.60
CA PRO A 125 -9.96 -3.76 6.41
C PRO A 125 -10.69 -4.21 7.68
N VAL A 126 -11.90 -4.72 7.51
CA VAL A 126 -12.73 -5.29 8.57
C VAL A 126 -12.86 -6.78 8.32
N ARG A 127 -12.46 -7.59 9.29
CA ARG A 127 -12.56 -9.05 9.20
C ARG A 127 -14.02 -9.49 9.09
N GLN A 128 -14.30 -10.31 8.09
CA GLN A 128 -15.60 -10.95 7.91
C GLN A 128 -15.57 -12.40 8.35
N LYS A 129 -14.46 -13.08 8.06
CA LYS A 129 -14.28 -14.49 8.38
C LYS A 129 -12.81 -14.83 8.53
N ILE A 130 -12.50 -15.79 9.38
CA ILE A 130 -11.17 -16.39 9.51
C ILE A 130 -11.29 -17.92 9.69
N TYR A 131 -10.50 -18.65 8.94
CA TYR A 131 -10.47 -20.10 9.02
C TYR A 131 -9.06 -20.65 8.78
N LEU A 132 -8.83 -21.88 9.22
CA LEU A 132 -7.55 -22.60 9.06
C LEU A 132 -7.78 -23.77 8.11
N GLU A 133 -6.92 -23.91 7.13
CA GLU A 133 -6.87 -25.06 6.20
C GLU A 133 -5.69 -25.96 6.59
N VAL A 134 -5.96 -27.20 6.98
CA VAL A 134 -4.97 -28.22 7.34
C VAL A 134 -5.34 -29.53 6.65
N ASP A 135 -4.42 -30.09 5.88
CA ASP A 135 -4.59 -31.37 5.18
C ASP A 135 -5.89 -31.48 4.33
N GLY A 136 -6.37 -30.34 3.83
CA GLY A 136 -7.58 -30.23 3.02
C GLY A 136 -8.87 -30.09 3.84
N GLU A 137 -8.80 -30.04 5.15
CA GLU A 137 -9.90 -29.73 6.04
C GLU A 137 -9.93 -28.24 6.39
N THR A 138 -11.10 -27.65 6.40
CA THR A 138 -11.30 -26.23 6.75
C THR A 138 -11.91 -26.14 8.14
N ILE A 139 -11.23 -25.44 9.05
CA ILE A 139 -11.62 -25.24 10.43
C ILE A 139 -11.98 -23.77 10.62
N ASP A 140 -13.23 -23.50 10.91
CA ASP A 140 -13.71 -22.14 11.19
C ASP A 140 -13.20 -21.67 12.55
N LEU A 141 -12.51 -20.52 12.53
CA LEU A 141 -11.91 -19.92 13.72
C LEU A 141 -12.73 -18.76 14.27
N ASP A 142 -13.79 -18.35 13.57
CA ASP A 142 -14.56 -17.18 13.97
C ASP A 142 -15.22 -17.38 15.32
N PRO A 143 -14.96 -16.53 16.30
CA PRO A 143 -15.64 -16.59 17.60
C PRO A 143 -17.08 -16.10 17.52
N GLU A 144 -17.51 -15.46 16.44
CA GLU A 144 -18.83 -14.83 16.35
C GLU A 144 -19.99 -15.80 16.16
N ALA A 145 -19.74 -17.08 15.89
CA ALA A 145 -20.78 -18.10 16.08
C ALA A 145 -21.22 -18.22 17.57
N MET A 146 -20.52 -17.54 18.50
CA MET A 146 -20.90 -17.49 19.92
C MET A 146 -21.65 -16.22 20.33
N PHE A 147 -21.81 -15.23 19.48
CA PHE A 147 -22.49 -13.96 19.79
C PHE A 147 -23.73 -13.70 18.95
N ASP A 148 -24.35 -14.74 18.41
CA ASP A 148 -25.74 -14.66 18.05
C ASP A 148 -26.60 -14.79 19.35
N ILE A 149 -26.34 -13.85 20.28
CA ILE A 149 -27.34 -13.53 21.30
C ILE A 149 -28.41 -12.77 20.53
N SER A 150 -29.38 -13.50 20.01
CA SER A 150 -30.68 -12.94 19.69
C SER A 150 -31.15 -12.23 20.96
N ILE A 151 -31.00 -10.90 21.00
CA ILE A 151 -31.77 -10.05 21.87
C ILE A 151 -33.18 -10.20 21.30
N ASP A 152 -33.85 -11.22 21.81
CA ASP A 152 -35.31 -11.36 21.70
C ASP A 152 -35.88 -10.16 22.49
N ASP A 153 -36.12 -9.06 21.77
CA ASP A 153 -36.93 -7.95 22.25
C ASP A 153 -38.35 -8.48 22.42
N GLY A 154 -38.51 -9.25 23.52
CA GLY A 154 -39.78 -9.68 24.02
C GLY A 154 -40.65 -8.51 24.42
N GLY A 155 -41.63 -8.19 23.56
CA GLY A 155 -42.91 -7.74 23.81
C GLY A 155 -43.34 -6.43 24.27
#